data_2add58e9986dabb8aa88db59bdcee650
#
_entry.id   2add58e9986dabb8aa88db59bdcee650
#
_cell.length_a   1.000
_cell.length_b   1.000
_cell.length_c   1.000
_cell.angle_alpha   90.00
_cell.angle_beta   90.00
_cell.angle_gamma   90.00
#
_symmetry.space_group_name_H-M   'P 1'
#
loop_
_entity.id
_entity.type
_entity.pdbx_description
1 polymer ?
#
loop_
_entity_poly.entity_id
_entity_poly.type
_entity_poly.pdbx_seq_one_letter_code
_entity_poly.pdbx_strand_id
1 'polypeptide(L)'
;MTGSARLVLALLLCAGAGPARARAQEADAPLDGPRRIFQDSLLEHLTGDWSMAGRVRGRPVTYTLHAEWVLNHQFLELRMRDVAEPPAYQAMVYLGYDNTSERYVTHWLDAFGGRWSETLGYGQRAGAAVRLVFEYPDGPFHTTFTWNPKDRTWTVLMEDRGPGGVWQEFASYTLHHK
;
A
#
# COMPACT_ATOMS: atom_id res chain seq x y z
N MET A 1 -5.26 46.37 72.79
CA MET A 1 -6.10 46.95 71.71
C MET A 1 -5.52 46.46 70.38
N THR A 2 -6.19 45.57 69.77
CA THR A 2 -5.74 44.67 68.75
C THR A 2 -6.11 45.21 67.36
N GLY A 3 -5.10 45.39 66.52
CA GLY A 3 -5.28 45.77 65.11
C GLY A 3 -4.86 44.62 64.17
N SER A 4 -5.86 43.95 63.62
CA SER A 4 -5.64 42.88 62.66
C SER A 4 -5.36 43.41 61.23
N ALA A 5 -4.16 43.13 60.73
CA ALA A 5 -3.82 43.38 59.29
C ALA A 5 -4.33 42.23 58.45
N ARG A 6 -5.20 42.52 57.49
CA ARG A 6 -5.67 41.57 56.45
C ARG A 6 -4.69 41.60 55.28
N LEU A 7 -4.03 40.47 55.07
CA LEU A 7 -3.19 40.19 53.89
C LEU A 7 -4.08 39.81 52.75
N VAL A 8 -4.12 40.60 51.65
CA VAL A 8 -4.79 40.27 50.42
C VAL A 8 -3.79 39.58 49.50
N LEU A 9 -3.98 38.28 49.31
CA LEU A 9 -3.17 37.47 48.40
C LEU A 9 -3.79 37.59 46.98
N ALA A 10 -3.11 38.31 46.08
CA ALA A 10 -3.49 38.38 44.69
C ALA A 10 -2.96 37.13 43.94
N LEU A 11 -3.86 36.21 43.56
CA LEU A 11 -3.54 35.11 42.63
C LEU A 11 -3.41 35.66 41.23
N LEU A 12 -2.20 35.68 40.67
CA LEU A 12 -1.98 35.81 39.21
C LEU A 12 -2.31 34.47 38.56
N LEU A 13 -3.43 34.42 37.82
CA LEU A 13 -3.72 33.35 36.84
C LEU A 13 -2.86 33.60 35.59
N CYS A 14 -1.77 32.88 35.45
CA CYS A 14 -1.09 32.73 34.17
C CYS A 14 -1.93 31.79 33.29
N ALA A 15 -2.73 32.32 32.38
CA ALA A 15 -3.37 31.56 31.31
C ALA A 15 -2.28 31.10 30.34
N GLY A 16 -1.86 29.84 30.45
CA GLY A 16 -1.01 29.19 29.49
C GLY A 16 -1.79 28.96 28.19
N ALA A 17 -1.53 29.77 27.15
CA ALA A 17 -1.99 29.50 25.81
C ALA A 17 -1.21 28.28 25.28
N GLY A 18 -1.83 27.10 25.37
CA GLY A 18 -1.26 25.86 24.83
C GLY A 18 -1.26 25.86 23.29
N PRO A 19 -0.58 24.90 22.66
CA PRO A 19 -0.28 24.86 21.21
C PRO A 19 -1.47 24.45 20.33
N ALA A 20 -2.69 24.92 20.66
CA ALA A 20 -3.89 24.64 19.86
C ALA A 20 -3.97 25.44 18.55
N ARG A 21 -3.11 26.46 18.38
CA ARG A 21 -3.12 27.30 17.17
C ARG A 21 -2.34 26.72 15.99
N ALA A 22 -1.43 25.80 16.21
CA ALA A 22 -0.63 25.22 15.12
C ALA A 22 -1.44 24.21 14.26
N ARG A 23 -2.41 23.51 14.87
CA ARG A 23 -3.23 22.52 14.13
C ARG A 23 -4.36 23.11 13.30
N ALA A 24 -4.83 24.30 13.60
CA ALA A 24 -5.89 24.96 12.82
C ALA A 24 -5.39 25.59 11.51
N GLN A 25 -4.09 25.85 11.41
CA GLN A 25 -3.49 26.47 10.22
C GLN A 25 -3.11 25.47 9.13
N GLU A 26 -3.03 24.17 9.45
CA GLU A 26 -2.79 23.11 8.45
C GLU A 26 -4.08 22.69 7.71
N ALA A 27 -5.26 22.95 8.30
CA ALA A 27 -6.54 22.61 7.70
C ALA A 27 -6.99 23.58 6.59
N ASP A 28 -6.39 24.77 6.51
CA ASP A 28 -6.70 25.84 5.52
C ASP A 28 -5.59 26.00 4.46
N ALA A 29 -4.66 25.05 4.33
CA ALA A 29 -3.74 25.06 3.20
C ALA A 29 -4.54 24.94 1.90
N PRO A 30 -4.36 25.86 0.92
CA PRO A 30 -5.07 25.78 -0.35
C PRO A 30 -4.87 24.38 -0.95
N LEU A 31 -5.96 23.77 -1.42
CA LEU A 31 -5.93 22.51 -2.18
C LEU A 31 -5.07 22.60 -3.46
N ASP A 32 -4.61 23.80 -3.80
CA ASP A 32 -3.80 24.16 -4.97
C ASP A 32 -2.29 24.21 -4.72
N GLY A 33 -1.80 23.76 -3.55
CA GLY A 33 -0.37 23.56 -3.32
C GLY A 33 0.20 22.54 -4.31
N PRO A 34 1.54 22.60 -4.63
CA PRO A 34 2.15 21.61 -5.52
C PRO A 34 1.87 20.23 -4.96
N ARG A 35 1.06 19.46 -5.69
CA ARG A 35 0.70 18.08 -5.31
C ARG A 35 1.99 17.27 -5.29
N ARG A 36 2.34 16.72 -4.14
CA ARG A 36 3.44 15.76 -4.04
C ARG A 36 3.05 14.55 -4.86
N ILE A 37 3.76 14.30 -5.95
CA ILE A 37 3.62 13.05 -6.69
C ILE A 37 4.29 11.93 -5.88
N PHE A 38 3.74 10.73 -5.97
CA PHE A 38 4.36 9.55 -5.38
C PHE A 38 5.54 9.12 -6.25
N GLN A 39 6.76 9.24 -5.73
CA GLN A 39 7.98 8.82 -6.41
C GLN A 39 8.57 7.63 -5.70
N ASP A 40 8.70 6.52 -6.40
CA ASP A 40 9.31 5.31 -5.88
C ASP A 40 10.21 4.67 -6.94
N SER A 41 11.53 4.81 -6.74
CA SER A 41 12.53 4.27 -7.66
C SER A 41 12.49 2.75 -7.83
N LEU A 42 11.91 2.01 -6.88
CA LEU A 42 11.73 0.57 -7.01
C LEU A 42 10.53 0.27 -7.92
N LEU A 43 9.39 0.92 -7.68
CA LEU A 43 8.19 0.70 -8.48
C LEU A 43 8.33 1.21 -9.93
N GLU A 44 9.23 2.17 -10.19
CA GLU A 44 9.58 2.57 -11.57
C GLU A 44 10.07 1.38 -12.42
N HIS A 45 10.75 0.41 -11.81
CA HIS A 45 11.18 -0.80 -12.52
C HIS A 45 10.02 -1.74 -12.86
N LEU A 46 8.82 -1.53 -12.30
CA LEU A 46 7.65 -2.36 -12.59
C LEU A 46 6.81 -1.80 -13.76
N THR A 47 7.03 -0.54 -14.16
CA THR A 47 6.32 0.05 -15.30
C THR A 47 6.59 -0.70 -16.60
N GLY A 48 5.60 -0.70 -17.51
CA GLY A 48 5.69 -1.31 -18.83
C GLY A 48 4.94 -2.63 -18.95
N ASP A 49 5.31 -3.39 -19.99
CA ASP A 49 4.63 -4.64 -20.38
C ASP A 49 5.45 -5.86 -19.97
N TRP A 50 4.79 -6.81 -19.34
CA TRP A 50 5.40 -8.00 -18.78
C TRP A 50 4.68 -9.28 -19.23
N SER A 51 5.46 -10.34 -19.46
CA SER A 51 4.98 -11.71 -19.43
C SER A 51 5.14 -12.21 -17.98
N MET A 52 4.06 -12.71 -17.40
CA MET A 52 3.99 -13.16 -16.01
C MET A 52 3.66 -14.65 -15.98
N ALA A 53 4.65 -15.49 -15.77
CA ALA A 53 4.50 -16.94 -15.76
C ALA A 53 4.74 -17.47 -14.33
N GLY A 54 3.95 -18.49 -13.93
CA GLY A 54 4.08 -19.03 -12.59
C GLY A 54 3.11 -20.14 -12.28
N ARG A 55 2.74 -20.22 -11.00
CA ARG A 55 1.82 -21.24 -10.48
C ARG A 55 0.84 -20.59 -9.51
N VAL A 56 -0.41 -21.08 -9.53
CA VAL A 56 -1.44 -20.80 -8.52
C VAL A 56 -1.89 -22.14 -7.93
N ARG A 57 -1.71 -22.35 -6.63
CA ARG A 57 -1.98 -23.63 -5.95
C ARG A 57 -1.38 -24.81 -6.72
N GLY A 58 -0.11 -24.67 -7.12
CA GLY A 58 0.65 -25.67 -7.87
C GLY A 58 0.30 -25.80 -9.36
N ARG A 59 -0.77 -25.17 -9.87
CA ARG A 59 -1.17 -25.24 -11.28
C ARG A 59 -0.46 -24.18 -12.09
N PRO A 60 0.16 -24.51 -13.22
CA PRO A 60 0.84 -23.52 -14.07
C PRO A 60 -0.17 -22.54 -14.66
N VAL A 61 0.23 -21.26 -14.69
CA VAL A 61 -0.55 -20.17 -15.27
C VAL A 61 0.38 -19.20 -16.00
N THR A 62 -0.17 -18.50 -16.99
CA THR A 62 0.54 -17.44 -17.72
C THR A 62 -0.40 -16.27 -17.90
N TYR A 63 0.07 -15.09 -17.50
CA TYR A 63 -0.66 -13.83 -17.64
C TYR A 63 0.16 -12.82 -18.44
N THR A 64 -0.51 -11.83 -18.96
CA THR A 64 0.10 -10.55 -19.30
C THR A 64 -0.11 -9.59 -18.14
N LEU A 65 0.86 -8.71 -17.91
CA LEU A 65 0.75 -7.61 -16.98
C LEU A 65 1.20 -6.33 -17.68
N HIS A 66 0.40 -5.28 -17.58
CA HIS A 66 0.76 -3.92 -17.97
C HIS A 66 0.74 -3.06 -16.72
N ALA A 67 1.79 -2.26 -16.51
CA ALA A 67 1.90 -1.38 -15.36
C ALA A 67 2.20 0.05 -15.79
N GLU A 68 1.39 1.01 -15.33
CA GLU A 68 1.55 2.43 -15.62
C GLU A 68 1.18 3.31 -14.43
N TRP A 69 1.81 4.48 -14.34
CA TRP A 69 1.43 5.49 -13.37
C TRP A 69 0.14 6.19 -13.78
N VAL A 70 -0.81 6.27 -12.86
CA VAL A 70 -2.12 6.88 -13.07
C VAL A 70 -2.43 7.95 -12.02
N LEU A 71 -3.53 8.69 -12.21
CA LEU A 71 -4.03 9.70 -11.27
C LEU A 71 -2.94 10.73 -10.88
N ASN A 72 -2.31 11.36 -11.90
CA ASN A 72 -1.21 12.31 -11.70
C ASN A 72 -0.03 11.71 -10.92
N HIS A 73 0.35 10.48 -11.25
CA HIS A 73 1.46 9.77 -10.63
C HIS A 73 1.26 9.50 -9.11
N GLN A 74 0.00 9.30 -8.69
CA GLN A 74 -0.32 8.96 -7.30
C GLN A 74 -0.42 7.46 -7.06
N PHE A 75 -0.71 6.70 -8.13
CA PHE A 75 -0.82 5.24 -8.07
C PHE A 75 -0.14 4.61 -9.27
N LEU A 76 0.53 3.48 -9.01
CA LEU A 76 0.90 2.54 -10.07
C LEU A 76 -0.27 1.58 -10.26
N GLU A 77 -0.86 1.57 -11.47
CA GLU A 77 -1.89 0.61 -11.84
C GLU A 77 -1.23 -0.60 -12.51
N LEU A 78 -1.60 -1.81 -12.10
CA LEU A 78 -1.21 -3.06 -12.73
C LEU A 78 -2.46 -3.73 -13.30
N ARG A 79 -2.48 -3.95 -14.61
CA ARG A 79 -3.55 -4.72 -15.30
C ARG A 79 -3.04 -6.10 -15.62
N MET A 80 -3.60 -7.11 -14.97
CA MET A 80 -3.27 -8.51 -15.18
C MET A 80 -4.36 -9.19 -16.00
N ARG A 81 -3.96 -10.05 -16.94
CA ARG A 81 -4.90 -10.82 -17.76
C ARG A 81 -4.33 -12.18 -18.12
N ASP A 82 -5.13 -13.23 -17.95
CA ASP A 82 -4.83 -14.57 -18.48
C ASP A 82 -4.64 -14.52 -19.99
N VAL A 83 -3.67 -15.27 -20.51
CA VAL A 83 -3.41 -15.39 -21.95
C VAL A 83 -4.44 -16.27 -22.66
N ALA A 84 -5.22 -17.07 -21.94
CA ALA A 84 -6.30 -17.87 -22.49
C ALA A 84 -7.47 -17.00 -22.99
N GLU A 85 -8.19 -17.49 -24.00
CA GLU A 85 -9.40 -16.85 -24.53
C GLU A 85 -10.61 -17.80 -24.44
N PRO A 86 -11.67 -17.45 -23.70
CA PRO A 86 -11.77 -16.26 -22.84
C PRO A 86 -10.83 -16.34 -21.64
N PRO A 87 -10.39 -15.18 -21.07
CA PRO A 87 -9.47 -15.18 -19.93
C PRO A 87 -10.17 -15.76 -18.69
N ALA A 88 -9.51 -16.72 -18.04
CA ALA A 88 -10.01 -17.29 -16.79
C ALA A 88 -9.80 -16.35 -15.59
N TYR A 89 -8.83 -15.43 -15.68
CA TYR A 89 -8.50 -14.48 -14.62
C TYR A 89 -8.13 -13.11 -15.19
N GLN A 90 -8.60 -12.06 -14.51
CA GLN A 90 -8.22 -10.68 -14.75
C GLN A 90 -8.17 -9.95 -13.42
N ALA A 91 -7.23 -9.01 -13.28
CA ALA A 91 -7.16 -8.14 -12.12
C ALA A 91 -6.67 -6.74 -12.48
N MET A 92 -7.11 -5.76 -11.70
CA MET A 92 -6.58 -4.40 -11.66
C MET A 92 -6.09 -4.15 -10.24
N VAL A 93 -4.83 -3.79 -10.10
CA VAL A 93 -4.20 -3.54 -8.81
C VAL A 93 -3.67 -2.12 -8.78
N TYR A 94 -4.02 -1.37 -7.75
CA TYR A 94 -3.51 -0.01 -7.54
C TYR A 94 -2.55 -0.03 -6.37
N LEU A 95 -1.33 0.45 -6.58
CA LEU A 95 -0.30 0.63 -5.57
C LEU A 95 -0.07 2.13 -5.35
N GLY A 96 -0.32 2.62 -4.16
CA GLY A 96 -0.07 3.99 -3.74
C GLY A 96 0.73 4.06 -2.45
N TYR A 97 0.91 5.27 -1.93
CA TYR A 97 1.61 5.49 -0.68
C TYR A 97 0.84 6.46 0.21
N ASP A 98 0.59 6.05 1.44
CA ASP A 98 0.00 6.89 2.48
C ASP A 98 1.11 7.59 3.26
N ASN A 99 1.27 8.90 3.01
CA ASN A 99 2.29 9.73 3.68
C ASN A 99 2.00 9.96 5.17
N THR A 100 0.77 9.73 5.63
CA THR A 100 0.40 9.90 7.04
C THR A 100 0.83 8.69 7.87
N SER A 101 0.59 7.49 7.36
CA SER A 101 0.97 6.24 8.02
C SER A 101 2.30 5.68 7.51
N GLU A 102 2.94 6.36 6.54
CA GLU A 102 4.24 6.02 5.95
C GLU A 102 4.31 4.57 5.45
N ARG A 103 3.28 4.14 4.72
CA ARG A 103 3.16 2.77 4.20
C ARG A 103 2.57 2.74 2.80
N TYR A 104 2.87 1.67 2.06
CA TYR A 104 2.16 1.37 0.84
C TYR A 104 0.71 1.03 1.15
N VAL A 105 -0.18 1.46 0.26
CA VAL A 105 -1.57 1.06 0.22
C VAL A 105 -1.85 0.43 -1.13
N THR A 106 -2.57 -0.67 -1.15
CA THR A 106 -2.95 -1.34 -2.38
C THR A 106 -4.42 -1.73 -2.36
N HIS A 107 -5.06 -1.66 -3.53
CA HIS A 107 -6.39 -2.17 -3.74
C HIS A 107 -6.34 -3.18 -4.89
N TRP A 108 -6.72 -4.42 -4.59
CA TRP A 108 -6.71 -5.53 -5.52
C TRP A 108 -8.13 -5.86 -5.96
N LEU A 109 -8.46 -5.56 -7.22
CA LEU A 109 -9.76 -5.81 -7.83
C LEU A 109 -9.58 -6.93 -8.86
N ASP A 110 -10.39 -7.98 -8.80
CA ASP A 110 -10.26 -9.09 -9.72
C ASP A 110 -11.58 -9.70 -10.21
N ALA A 111 -11.49 -10.67 -11.09
CA ALA A 111 -12.62 -11.32 -11.74
C ALA A 111 -13.53 -12.11 -10.77
N PHE A 112 -13.12 -12.32 -9.51
CA PHE A 112 -13.97 -12.97 -8.51
C PHE A 112 -14.99 -12.03 -7.87
N GLY A 113 -14.88 -10.71 -8.16
CA GLY A 113 -15.82 -9.68 -7.74
C GLY A 113 -15.65 -9.23 -6.30
N GLY A 114 -16.54 -8.34 -5.85
CA GLY A 114 -16.39 -7.57 -4.63
C GLY A 114 -16.11 -8.34 -3.35
N ARG A 115 -16.56 -9.57 -3.23
CA ARG A 115 -16.36 -10.36 -2.01
C ARG A 115 -14.88 -10.64 -1.68
N TRP A 116 -14.05 -10.77 -2.72
CA TRP A 116 -12.64 -11.15 -2.57
C TRP A 116 -11.68 -10.09 -3.09
N SER A 117 -12.16 -9.13 -3.87
CA SER A 117 -11.33 -8.12 -4.55
C SER A 117 -11.43 -6.71 -3.97
N GLU A 118 -12.24 -6.50 -2.93
CA GLU A 118 -12.37 -5.18 -2.29
C GLU A 118 -11.43 -4.99 -1.11
N THR A 119 -10.64 -5.98 -0.79
CA THR A 119 -9.74 -5.91 0.37
C THR A 119 -8.57 -4.99 0.08
N LEU A 120 -8.38 -4.03 0.98
CA LEU A 120 -7.21 -3.16 0.98
C LEU A 120 -6.04 -3.88 1.63
N GLY A 121 -4.88 -3.82 0.98
CA GLY A 121 -3.61 -4.28 1.53
C GLY A 121 -2.74 -3.11 1.95
N TYR A 122 -1.91 -3.33 2.94
CA TYR A 122 -0.95 -2.35 3.44
C TYR A 122 0.43 -2.99 3.53
N GLY A 123 1.47 -2.19 3.30
CA GLY A 123 2.80 -2.79 3.28
C GLY A 123 3.95 -1.84 3.48
N GLN A 124 5.13 -2.43 3.47
CA GLN A 124 6.40 -1.75 3.65
C GLN A 124 7.40 -2.23 2.59
N ARG A 125 8.33 -1.35 2.27
CA ARG A 125 9.49 -1.69 1.46
C ARG A 125 10.61 -2.25 2.33
N ALA A 126 11.23 -3.33 1.87
CA ALA A 126 12.43 -3.92 2.45
C ALA A 126 13.45 -4.16 1.34
N GLY A 127 14.40 -3.23 1.18
CA GLY A 127 15.39 -3.30 0.10
C GLY A 127 14.76 -3.27 -1.30
N ALA A 128 14.93 -4.34 -2.04
CA ALA A 128 14.37 -4.53 -3.38
C ALA A 128 12.97 -5.19 -3.38
N ALA A 129 12.30 -5.26 -2.25
CA ALA A 129 10.99 -5.87 -2.13
C ALA A 129 9.96 -4.91 -1.52
N VAL A 130 8.70 -5.04 -1.96
CA VAL A 130 7.51 -4.48 -1.31
C VAL A 130 6.65 -5.64 -0.84
N ARG A 131 6.43 -5.73 0.45
CA ARG A 131 5.54 -6.73 1.05
C ARG A 131 4.24 -6.08 1.49
N LEU A 132 3.13 -6.64 1.00
CA LEU A 132 1.77 -6.21 1.27
C LEU A 132 1.07 -7.27 2.10
N VAL A 133 0.23 -6.84 3.04
CA VAL A 133 -0.61 -7.70 3.88
C VAL A 133 -2.06 -7.32 3.66
N PHE A 134 -2.89 -8.30 3.36
CA PHE A 134 -4.33 -8.19 3.24
C PHE A 134 -4.97 -8.94 4.40
N GLU A 135 -5.82 -8.29 5.16
CA GLU A 135 -6.49 -8.88 6.32
C GLU A 135 -7.84 -9.47 5.90
N TYR A 136 -7.82 -10.69 5.36
CA TYR A 136 -9.06 -11.41 5.03
C TYR A 136 -9.71 -12.01 6.30
N PRO A 137 -11.03 -12.25 6.28
CA PRO A 137 -11.74 -12.87 7.40
C PRO A 137 -11.17 -14.25 7.80
N ASP A 138 -10.65 -15.00 6.84
CA ASP A 138 -10.06 -16.34 7.06
C ASP A 138 -8.58 -16.28 7.49
N GLY A 139 -8.04 -15.09 7.66
CA GLY A 139 -6.66 -14.82 8.08
C GLY A 139 -5.88 -13.95 7.10
N PRO A 140 -4.73 -13.46 7.52
CA PRO A 140 -3.92 -12.58 6.71
C PRO A 140 -3.36 -13.29 5.47
N PHE A 141 -3.23 -12.52 4.38
CA PHE A 141 -2.68 -12.95 3.11
C PHE A 141 -1.52 -12.03 2.73
N HIS A 142 -0.39 -12.58 2.31
CA HIS A 142 0.78 -11.81 1.92
C HIS A 142 0.95 -11.80 0.41
N THR A 143 1.34 -10.64 -0.13
CA THR A 143 1.84 -10.51 -1.50
C THR A 143 3.16 -9.76 -1.45
N THR A 144 4.22 -10.38 -1.94
CA THR A 144 5.56 -9.79 -1.96
C THR A 144 6.03 -9.65 -3.40
N PHE A 145 6.30 -8.41 -3.82
CA PHE A 145 6.94 -8.09 -5.08
C PHE A 145 8.44 -7.90 -4.82
N THR A 146 9.29 -8.61 -5.52
CA THR A 146 10.75 -8.50 -5.37
C THR A 146 11.41 -8.23 -6.72
N TRP A 147 12.17 -7.15 -6.81
CA TRP A 147 12.97 -6.81 -7.98
C TRP A 147 14.33 -7.53 -7.97
N ASN A 148 14.67 -8.16 -9.08
CA ASN A 148 16.00 -8.72 -9.31
C ASN A 148 16.74 -7.83 -10.33
N PRO A 149 17.66 -6.97 -9.88
CA PRO A 149 18.37 -6.05 -10.78
C PRO A 149 19.34 -6.76 -11.73
N LYS A 150 19.84 -7.95 -11.38
CA LYS A 150 20.78 -8.72 -12.22
C LYS A 150 20.09 -9.22 -13.49
N ASP A 151 18.90 -9.80 -13.33
CA ASP A 151 18.17 -10.42 -14.43
C ASP A 151 17.09 -9.48 -15.00
N ARG A 152 16.88 -8.32 -14.35
CA ARG A 152 15.84 -7.34 -14.67
C ARG A 152 14.46 -7.98 -14.70
N THR A 153 14.18 -8.79 -13.69
CA THR A 153 12.92 -9.50 -13.52
C THR A 153 12.26 -9.12 -12.20
N TRP A 154 10.95 -9.31 -12.12
CA TRP A 154 10.24 -9.29 -10.86
C TRP A 154 9.82 -10.70 -10.49
N THR A 155 9.84 -11.01 -9.20
CA THR A 155 9.12 -12.16 -8.65
C THR A 155 7.98 -11.68 -7.80
N VAL A 156 6.85 -12.39 -7.86
CA VAL A 156 5.69 -12.15 -7.00
C VAL A 156 5.40 -13.43 -6.26
N LEU A 157 5.47 -13.38 -4.93
CA LEU A 157 5.12 -14.47 -4.04
C LEU A 157 3.84 -14.10 -3.29
N MET A 158 2.86 -14.97 -3.34
CA MET A 158 1.60 -14.84 -2.61
C MET A 158 1.46 -16.00 -1.63
N GLU A 159 1.13 -15.69 -0.38
CA GLU A 159 1.09 -16.68 0.70
C GLU A 159 -0.18 -16.51 1.52
N ASP A 160 -0.83 -17.61 1.83
CA ASP A 160 -1.94 -17.68 2.78
C ASP A 160 -1.52 -18.43 4.06
N ARG A 161 -2.34 -18.33 5.10
CA ARG A 161 -2.16 -19.11 6.32
C ARG A 161 -2.91 -20.41 6.21
N GLY A 162 -2.17 -21.50 6.06
CA GLY A 162 -2.71 -22.86 6.10
C GLY A 162 -3.11 -23.33 7.50
N PRO A 163 -3.61 -24.57 7.61
CA PRO A 163 -3.90 -25.22 8.88
C PRO A 163 -2.71 -25.17 9.83
N GLY A 164 -2.95 -24.83 11.10
CA GLY A 164 -1.89 -24.69 12.11
C GLY A 164 -1.15 -23.36 12.07
N GLY A 165 -1.58 -22.39 11.23
CA GLY A 165 -1.01 -21.05 11.17
C GLY A 165 0.32 -20.95 10.42
N VAL A 166 0.71 -21.99 9.69
CA VAL A 166 1.93 -22.01 8.87
C VAL A 166 1.67 -21.33 7.54
N TRP A 167 2.60 -20.45 7.11
CA TRP A 167 2.53 -19.81 5.80
C TRP A 167 2.75 -20.83 4.69
N GLN A 168 1.90 -20.78 3.68
CA GLN A 168 1.94 -21.66 2.51
C GLN A 168 1.89 -20.82 1.23
N GLU A 169 2.63 -21.27 0.22
CA GLU A 169 2.57 -20.65 -1.10
C GLU A 169 1.17 -20.84 -1.70
N PHE A 170 0.49 -19.74 -1.91
CA PHE A 170 -0.74 -19.68 -2.69
C PHE A 170 -0.43 -19.55 -4.19
N ALA A 171 0.49 -18.63 -4.53
CA ALA A 171 0.95 -18.40 -5.89
C ALA A 171 2.38 -17.87 -5.93
N SER A 172 3.08 -18.20 -7.00
CA SER A 172 4.39 -17.63 -7.29
C SER A 172 4.52 -17.34 -8.78
N TYR A 173 5.14 -16.19 -9.11
CA TYR A 173 5.30 -15.76 -10.51
C TYR A 173 6.68 -15.14 -10.72
N THR A 174 7.16 -15.25 -11.97
CA THR A 174 8.27 -14.45 -12.49
C THR A 174 7.78 -13.59 -13.64
N LEU A 175 8.13 -12.31 -13.64
CA LEU A 175 7.80 -11.34 -14.65
C LEU A 175 9.04 -11.07 -15.50
N HIS A 176 8.90 -11.25 -16.81
CA HIS A 176 9.89 -10.89 -17.82
C HIS A 176 9.36 -9.74 -18.66
N HIS A 177 10.16 -8.69 -18.81
CA HIS A 177 9.80 -7.54 -19.64
C HIS A 177 9.61 -7.97 -21.10
N LYS A 178 8.60 -7.43 -21.78
CA LYS A 178 8.33 -7.67 -23.21
C LYS A 178 9.08 -6.70 -24.10
#